data_803b96efb5ee09437f5905b4f1067c1b
#
_entry.id   803b96efb5ee09437f5905b4f1067c1b
#
_cell.length_a   1.000
_cell.length_b   1.000
_cell.length_c   1.000
_cell.angle_alpha   90.00
_cell.angle_beta   90.00
_cell.angle_gamma   90.00
#
_symmetry.space_group_name_H-M   'P 1'
#
loop_
_entity.id
_entity.type
_entity.pdbx_description
1 polymer ?
#
loop_
_entity_poly.entity_id
_entity_poly.type
_entity_poly.pdbx_seq_one_letter_code
_entity_poly.pdbx_strand_id
1 'polypeptide(L)'
;MKTNKMKMIKQVYPVLALVALLVVGCGGSPNVGTQTKQDLRDSAKVKAATYEGAMVFYSLPSPLEMAYIVENSGVGYEPNILHKTELGVRYSTTRSSALNLGIYGSDLSYSILFNQQQVAIKYLDCIKELSSGLDVSDSISVNRLRDMEENIHDREKLKKIVSKTFFHSDALLKESSRRPTAVMVVTGMWIESLYIATQLSEGKTGKNPSLTRCVVEQGLVFDDLVGMLSTLKENEDIAYVMEKISVIGEDYGKIKAALGGSLVFTGESLNVDDAIFQALCNDIKAVRDDFTQLF
;
A
#
# COMPACT_ATOMS: atom_id res chain seq x y z
N MET A 1 3.03 12.36 -51.67
CA MET A 1 4.29 11.78 -51.15
C MET A 1 4.00 11.22 -49.78
N LYS A 2 3.46 10.13 -49.65
CA LYS A 2 3.73 8.69 -49.50
C LYS A 2 4.90 8.38 -48.55
N THR A 3 4.51 7.82 -47.39
CA THR A 3 5.14 6.69 -46.66
C THR A 3 6.52 6.90 -46.05
N ASN A 4 6.55 6.99 -44.68
CA ASN A 4 7.40 6.12 -43.85
C ASN A 4 7.13 6.35 -42.34
N LYS A 5 6.11 5.71 -41.81
CA LYS A 5 5.92 5.52 -40.37
C LYS A 5 5.33 4.14 -40.13
N MET A 6 6.18 3.15 -40.29
CA MET A 6 5.83 1.78 -39.80
C MET A 6 7.03 0.86 -40.03
N LYS A 7 8.04 0.96 -39.14
CA LYS A 7 9.07 -0.08 -38.96
C LYS A 7 9.98 0.28 -37.80
N MET A 8 9.50 0.11 -36.58
CA MET A 8 10.41 0.01 -35.42
C MET A 8 9.68 -0.56 -34.21
N ILE A 9 9.02 -1.69 -34.36
CA ILE A 9 8.62 -2.54 -33.24
C ILE A 9 8.73 -3.97 -33.75
N LYS A 10 9.94 -4.52 -33.73
CA LYS A 10 10.24 -5.96 -33.80
C LYS A 10 11.74 -6.14 -33.75
N GLN A 11 12.29 -6.16 -32.52
CA GLN A 11 13.56 -6.85 -32.24
C GLN A 11 13.97 -6.62 -30.78
N VAL A 12 13.38 -7.34 -29.87
CA VAL A 12 14.01 -7.73 -28.60
C VAL A 12 13.38 -9.03 -28.16
N TYR A 13 13.97 -10.10 -28.57
CA TYR A 13 14.05 -11.46 -28.03
C TYR A 13 14.65 -12.32 -29.17
N PRO A 14 15.70 -13.11 -29.03
CA PRO A 14 15.98 -14.01 -27.92
C PRO A 14 17.48 -14.10 -27.57
N VAL A 15 17.83 -14.17 -26.31
CA VAL A 15 19.06 -14.84 -25.88
C VAL A 15 18.75 -15.59 -24.57
N LEU A 16 18.32 -16.81 -24.74
CA LEU A 16 18.25 -17.79 -23.66
C LEU A 16 18.42 -19.16 -24.28
N ALA A 17 19.67 -19.51 -24.55
CA ALA A 17 20.06 -20.92 -24.69
C ALA A 17 21.58 -21.03 -24.57
N LEU A 18 21.99 -22.03 -23.81
CA LEU A 18 23.32 -22.68 -23.82
C LEU A 18 24.44 -22.04 -22.95
N VAL A 19 24.54 -22.48 -21.69
CA VAL A 19 25.82 -23.01 -21.19
C VAL A 19 25.51 -24.17 -20.28
N ALA A 20 25.54 -25.37 -20.83
CA ALA A 20 25.85 -26.60 -20.13
C ALA A 20 27.21 -27.04 -20.66
N LEU A 21 28.20 -27.21 -19.77
CA LEU A 21 29.20 -28.30 -19.89
C LEU A 21 30.37 -28.16 -18.90
N LEU A 22 30.41 -29.12 -18.00
CA LEU A 22 31.59 -29.82 -17.47
C LEU A 22 32.65 -29.01 -16.67
N VAL A 23 32.68 -29.26 -15.37
CA VAL A 23 33.95 -29.49 -14.67
C VAL A 23 33.80 -30.72 -13.78
N VAL A 24 34.44 -31.79 -14.17
CA VAL A 24 34.81 -32.92 -13.32
C VAL A 24 36.13 -32.54 -12.64
N GLY A 25 36.17 -32.47 -11.34
CA GLY A 25 37.38 -32.25 -10.57
C GLY A 25 37.22 -32.84 -9.17
N CYS A 26 37.92 -33.90 -8.90
CA CYS A 26 38.01 -34.60 -7.62
C CYS A 26 38.63 -33.74 -6.50
N GLY A 27 38.11 -33.90 -5.28
CA GLY A 27 38.94 -33.74 -4.08
C GLY A 27 38.24 -32.99 -2.92
N GLY A 28 37.92 -33.72 -1.84
CA GLY A 28 37.77 -33.16 -0.48
C GLY A 28 36.33 -32.90 -0.04
N SER A 29 35.73 -33.84 0.70
CA SER A 29 34.45 -33.66 1.40
C SER A 29 34.58 -32.73 2.58
N PRO A 30 33.82 -31.63 2.64
CA PRO A 30 33.23 -31.17 3.89
C PRO A 30 31.83 -31.76 4.01
N ASN A 31 31.48 -32.22 5.19
CA ASN A 31 30.15 -32.71 5.58
C ASN A 31 29.09 -31.61 5.29
N VAL A 32 28.53 -31.61 4.11
CA VAL A 32 27.33 -30.86 3.78
C VAL A 32 26.16 -31.72 4.26
N GLY A 33 25.55 -31.26 5.35
CA GLY A 33 24.30 -31.84 5.84
C GLY A 33 23.33 -32.00 4.66
N THR A 34 22.80 -33.18 4.52
CA THR A 34 21.88 -33.58 3.45
C THR A 34 20.61 -32.71 3.60
N GLN A 35 20.52 -31.59 2.87
CA GLN A 35 19.26 -30.88 2.74
C GLN A 35 18.23 -31.84 2.15
N THR A 36 17.16 -32.06 2.89
CA THR A 36 16.11 -32.98 2.44
C THR A 36 15.38 -32.35 1.24
N LYS A 37 14.79 -33.16 0.37
CA LYS A 37 13.92 -32.68 -0.73
C LYS A 37 12.78 -31.81 -0.21
N GLN A 38 12.41 -32.00 1.04
CA GLN A 38 11.40 -31.22 1.74
C GLN A 38 11.90 -29.77 2.02
N ASP A 39 13.11 -29.62 2.56
CA ASP A 39 13.73 -28.32 2.85
C ASP A 39 13.89 -27.47 1.58
N LEU A 40 14.23 -28.11 0.46
CA LEU A 40 14.32 -27.44 -0.84
C LEU A 40 12.96 -26.98 -1.36
N ARG A 41 11.90 -27.79 -1.17
CA ARG A 41 10.54 -27.44 -1.55
C ARG A 41 9.99 -26.31 -0.69
N ASP A 42 10.25 -26.34 0.61
CA ASP A 42 9.79 -25.31 1.53
C ASP A 42 10.53 -23.98 1.28
N SER A 43 11.84 -24.03 1.00
CA SER A 43 12.63 -22.88 0.57
C SER A 43 12.14 -22.29 -0.77
N ALA A 44 11.73 -23.13 -1.71
CA ALA A 44 11.19 -22.68 -3.00
C ALA A 44 9.82 -22.04 -2.84
N LYS A 45 8.94 -22.59 -1.99
CA LYS A 45 7.64 -22.02 -1.66
C LYS A 45 7.76 -20.66 -0.96
N VAL A 46 8.67 -20.53 0.01
CA VAL A 46 8.95 -19.27 0.70
C VAL A 46 9.46 -18.22 -0.28
N LYS A 47 10.38 -18.57 -1.19
CA LYS A 47 10.87 -17.67 -2.22
C LYS A 47 9.77 -17.22 -3.19
N ALA A 48 8.91 -18.12 -3.64
CA ALA A 48 7.78 -17.80 -4.51
C ALA A 48 6.79 -16.86 -3.82
N ALA A 49 6.38 -17.20 -2.60
CA ALA A 49 5.48 -16.35 -1.81
C ALA A 49 6.06 -14.95 -1.51
N THR A 50 7.38 -14.85 -1.32
CA THR A 50 8.08 -13.58 -1.13
C THR A 50 8.10 -12.75 -2.41
N TYR A 51 8.30 -13.41 -3.56
CA TYR A 51 8.29 -12.75 -4.87
C TYR A 51 6.88 -12.27 -5.24
N GLU A 52 5.85 -13.09 -5.05
CA GLU A 52 4.45 -12.71 -5.25
C GLU A 52 4.03 -11.55 -4.33
N GLY A 53 4.40 -11.60 -3.05
CA GLY A 53 4.13 -10.50 -2.12
C GLY A 53 4.79 -9.17 -2.50
N ALA A 54 6.01 -9.21 -3.04
CA ALA A 54 6.68 -8.02 -3.54
C ALA A 54 6.00 -7.47 -4.80
N MET A 55 5.57 -8.33 -5.73
CA MET A 55 4.83 -7.92 -6.94
C MET A 55 3.51 -7.23 -6.57
N VAL A 56 2.77 -7.77 -5.60
CA VAL A 56 1.51 -7.19 -5.11
C VAL A 56 1.75 -5.83 -4.46
N PHE A 57 2.81 -5.68 -3.67
CA PHE A 57 3.15 -4.40 -3.06
C PHE A 57 3.34 -3.28 -4.11
N TYR A 58 3.95 -3.58 -5.24
CA TYR A 58 4.12 -2.62 -6.34
C TYR A 58 2.83 -2.35 -7.13
N SER A 59 1.79 -3.16 -6.97
CA SER A 59 0.46 -2.90 -7.56
C SER A 59 -0.39 -1.96 -6.71
N LEU A 60 -0.07 -1.82 -5.41
CA LEU A 60 -0.77 -0.89 -4.51
C LEU A 60 -0.32 0.54 -4.78
N PRO A 61 -1.24 1.50 -4.99
CA PRO A 61 -0.86 2.91 -5.12
C PRO A 61 -0.24 3.39 -3.80
N SER A 62 0.83 4.16 -3.91
CA SER A 62 1.42 4.79 -2.74
C SER A 62 0.48 5.84 -2.14
N PRO A 63 0.59 6.17 -0.85
CA PRO A 63 -0.18 7.25 -0.23
C PRO A 63 -0.03 8.58 -0.97
N LEU A 64 1.15 8.83 -1.54
CA LEU A 64 1.41 10.04 -2.31
C LEU A 64 0.66 10.04 -3.66
N GLU A 65 0.55 8.90 -4.34
CA GLU A 65 -0.24 8.77 -5.57
C GLU A 65 -1.72 8.99 -5.30
N MET A 66 -2.26 8.40 -4.23
CA MET A 66 -3.63 8.64 -3.80
C MET A 66 -3.89 10.10 -3.45
N ALA A 67 -3.01 10.73 -2.68
CA ALA A 67 -3.09 12.14 -2.35
C ALA A 67 -3.00 13.03 -3.60
N TYR A 68 -2.24 12.63 -4.62
CA TYR A 68 -2.16 13.32 -5.91
C TYR A 68 -3.49 13.29 -6.67
N ILE A 69 -4.19 12.16 -6.66
CA ILE A 69 -5.53 12.04 -7.26
C ILE A 69 -6.52 12.97 -6.54
N VAL A 70 -6.44 13.01 -5.21
CA VAL A 70 -7.26 13.92 -4.39
C VAL A 70 -6.98 15.38 -4.73
N GLU A 71 -5.71 15.80 -4.76
CA GLU A 71 -5.33 17.18 -5.13
C GLU A 71 -5.85 17.56 -6.52
N ASN A 72 -5.66 16.69 -7.51
CA ASN A 72 -6.07 16.93 -8.90
C ASN A 72 -7.60 16.88 -9.10
N SER A 73 -8.35 16.35 -8.17
CA SER A 73 -9.81 16.33 -8.22
C SER A 73 -10.45 17.71 -7.97
N GLY A 74 -9.63 18.70 -7.61
CA GLY A 74 -10.06 20.08 -7.38
C GLY A 74 -10.71 20.34 -6.01
N VAL A 75 -10.63 19.38 -5.08
CA VAL A 75 -11.11 19.58 -3.70
C VAL A 75 -10.13 20.43 -2.88
N GLY A 76 -10.65 21.15 -1.88
CA GLY A 76 -9.84 21.90 -0.92
C GLY A 76 -9.24 20.99 0.16
N TYR A 77 -8.27 21.54 0.89
CA TYR A 77 -7.73 20.86 2.07
C TYR A 77 -8.76 20.85 3.20
N GLU A 78 -9.03 19.68 3.76
CA GLU A 78 -9.95 19.49 4.88
C GLU A 78 -9.22 18.84 6.07
N PRO A 79 -8.80 19.62 7.08
CA PRO A 79 -8.04 19.09 8.21
C PRO A 79 -8.85 18.20 9.16
N ASN A 80 -10.18 18.34 9.19
CA ASN A 80 -11.02 17.66 10.18
C ASN A 80 -11.22 16.18 9.87
N ILE A 81 -10.89 15.73 8.66
CA ILE A 81 -10.94 14.31 8.29
C ILE A 81 -9.68 13.54 8.69
N LEU A 82 -8.59 14.24 8.98
CA LEU A 82 -7.31 13.62 9.29
C LEU A 82 -7.24 13.06 10.70
N HIS A 83 -6.39 12.07 10.91
CA HIS A 83 -6.23 11.45 12.21
C HIS A 83 -5.51 12.39 13.20
N LYS A 84 -5.96 12.37 14.45
CA LYS A 84 -5.43 13.27 15.50
C LYS A 84 -4.01 12.86 15.90
N THR A 85 -3.07 13.77 15.78
CA THR A 85 -1.64 13.52 16.10
C THR A 85 -1.39 13.25 17.59
N GLU A 86 -2.26 13.76 18.48
CA GLU A 86 -2.15 13.56 19.93
C GLU A 86 -2.38 12.08 20.35
N LEU A 87 -2.90 11.25 19.45
CA LEU A 87 -3.13 9.84 19.68
C LEU A 87 -1.91 8.97 19.33
N GLY A 88 -0.94 9.48 18.56
CA GLY A 88 0.22 8.72 18.09
C GLY A 88 0.97 7.99 19.20
N VAL A 89 1.25 8.68 20.29
CA VAL A 89 1.96 8.12 21.48
C VAL A 89 1.15 7.10 22.28
N ARG A 90 -0.10 6.87 21.95
CA ARG A 90 -1.01 5.98 22.70
C ARG A 90 -1.14 4.59 22.09
N TYR A 91 -0.67 4.39 20.87
CA TYR A 91 -0.67 3.08 20.22
C TYR A 91 0.52 2.26 20.72
N SER A 92 0.26 1.16 21.43
CA SER A 92 1.28 0.39 22.15
C SER A 92 1.37 -1.08 21.73
N THR A 93 0.37 -1.61 21.02
CA THR A 93 0.45 -2.97 20.48
C THR A 93 1.07 -2.95 19.08
N THR A 94 1.71 -4.06 18.67
CA THR A 94 2.27 -4.18 17.31
C THR A 94 1.22 -3.88 16.25
N ARG A 95 0.00 -4.43 16.40
CA ARG A 95 -1.10 -4.19 15.46
C ARG A 95 -1.50 -2.72 15.40
N SER A 96 -1.83 -2.12 16.55
CA SER A 96 -2.27 -0.73 16.57
C SER A 96 -1.19 0.22 16.07
N SER A 97 0.06 0.00 16.47
CA SER A 97 1.19 0.82 16.01
C SER A 97 1.44 0.69 14.52
N ALA A 98 1.39 -0.53 13.96
CA ALA A 98 1.63 -0.76 12.54
C ALA A 98 0.52 -0.16 11.66
N LEU A 99 -0.75 -0.39 11.99
CA LEU A 99 -1.88 0.19 11.26
C LEU A 99 -1.84 1.72 11.30
N ASN A 100 -1.59 2.30 12.48
CA ASN A 100 -1.56 3.76 12.63
C ASN A 100 -0.30 4.40 12.06
N LEU A 101 0.83 3.69 12.00
CA LEU A 101 1.99 4.14 11.24
C LEU A 101 1.62 4.34 9.76
N GLY A 102 0.85 3.42 9.19
CA GLY A 102 0.31 3.54 7.83
C GLY A 102 -0.65 4.72 7.68
N ILE A 103 -1.61 4.85 8.59
CA ILE A 103 -2.59 5.95 8.62
C ILE A 103 -1.88 7.31 8.64
N TYR A 104 -0.96 7.53 9.57
CA TYR A 104 -0.18 8.77 9.63
C TYR A 104 0.69 9.00 8.39
N GLY A 105 1.14 7.94 7.71
CA GLY A 105 1.85 8.04 6.43
C GLY A 105 0.98 8.62 5.31
N SER A 106 -0.31 8.27 5.28
CA SER A 106 -1.27 8.83 4.32
C SER A 106 -1.63 10.28 4.67
N ASP A 107 -1.85 10.59 5.95
CA ASP A 107 -2.11 11.95 6.42
C ASP A 107 -0.93 12.89 6.13
N LEU A 108 0.30 12.40 6.33
CA LEU A 108 1.53 13.11 5.96
C LEU A 108 1.53 13.43 4.47
N SER A 109 1.26 12.44 3.63
CA SER A 109 1.25 12.59 2.17
C SER A 109 0.20 13.60 1.70
N TYR A 110 -1.01 13.53 2.26
CA TYR A 110 -2.07 14.49 2.01
C TYR A 110 -1.67 15.91 2.44
N SER A 111 -1.13 16.06 3.65
CA SER A 111 -0.67 17.36 4.16
C SER A 111 0.43 17.99 3.30
N ILE A 112 1.37 17.18 2.79
CA ILE A 112 2.44 17.63 1.89
C ILE A 112 1.86 18.14 0.57
N LEU A 113 0.92 17.42 -0.04
CA LEU A 113 0.33 17.81 -1.33
C LEU A 113 -0.45 19.12 -1.22
N PHE A 114 -1.14 19.33 -0.10
CA PHE A 114 -1.85 20.56 0.16
C PHE A 114 -0.99 21.65 0.82
N ASN A 115 0.35 21.50 0.82
CA ASN A 115 1.33 22.46 1.32
C ASN A 115 1.13 22.84 2.80
N GLN A 116 0.67 21.91 3.62
CA GLN A 116 0.39 22.11 5.06
C GLN A 116 1.62 21.73 5.89
N GLN A 117 2.71 22.49 5.80
CA GLN A 117 4.01 22.18 6.38
C GLN A 117 3.99 21.92 7.88
N GLN A 118 3.28 22.79 8.66
CA GLN A 118 3.20 22.67 10.11
C GLN A 118 2.43 21.41 10.55
N VAL A 119 1.45 21.00 9.76
CA VAL A 119 0.70 19.76 9.98
C VAL A 119 1.56 18.56 9.61
N ALA A 120 2.28 18.62 8.49
CA ALA A 120 3.19 17.57 8.04
C ALA A 120 4.29 17.25 9.09
N ILE A 121 4.82 18.28 9.77
CA ILE A 121 5.80 18.07 10.88
C ILE A 121 5.19 17.21 11.98
N LYS A 122 3.95 17.49 12.41
CA LYS A 122 3.29 16.72 13.47
C LYS A 122 3.07 15.25 13.09
N TYR A 123 2.68 14.99 11.84
CA TYR A 123 2.56 13.62 11.34
C TYR A 123 3.90 12.91 11.25
N LEU A 124 4.95 13.62 10.86
CA LEU A 124 6.30 13.08 10.84
C LEU A 124 6.77 12.67 12.24
N ASP A 125 6.45 13.44 13.27
CA ASP A 125 6.75 13.11 14.67
C ASP A 125 6.00 11.82 15.11
N CYS A 126 4.72 11.66 14.76
CA CYS A 126 3.98 10.42 15.02
C CYS A 126 4.61 9.22 14.32
N ILE A 127 5.02 9.37 13.06
CA ILE A 127 5.68 8.31 12.28
C ILE A 127 7.00 7.89 12.93
N LYS A 128 7.79 8.83 13.42
CA LYS A 128 9.05 8.55 14.15
C LYS A 128 8.79 7.73 15.39
N GLU A 129 7.83 8.15 16.19
CA GLU A 129 7.48 7.47 17.45
C GLU A 129 7.06 6.03 17.19
N LEU A 130 6.07 5.82 16.31
CA LEU A 130 5.54 4.50 16.00
C LEU A 130 6.58 3.59 15.33
N SER A 131 7.40 4.12 14.42
CA SER A 131 8.43 3.32 13.74
C SER A 131 9.52 2.85 14.71
N SER A 132 9.86 3.66 15.71
CA SER A 132 10.81 3.28 16.76
C SER A 132 10.27 2.15 17.64
N GLY A 133 8.98 2.19 17.99
CA GLY A 133 8.32 1.16 18.78
C GLY A 133 8.13 -0.18 18.06
N LEU A 134 8.12 -0.17 16.74
CA LEU A 134 7.93 -1.37 15.91
C LEU A 134 9.24 -2.03 15.48
N ASP A 135 10.39 -1.49 15.86
CA ASP A 135 11.72 -1.94 15.39
C ASP A 135 11.82 -1.97 13.85
N VAL A 136 11.08 -1.08 13.19
CA VAL A 136 11.10 -0.88 11.73
C VAL A 136 11.91 0.34 11.32
N SER A 137 12.57 0.98 12.29
CA SER A 137 13.38 2.19 12.11
C SER A 137 14.50 2.03 11.08
N ASP A 138 15.06 0.82 10.93
CA ASP A 138 16.08 0.54 9.91
C ASP A 138 15.54 0.62 8.48
N SER A 139 14.25 0.40 8.29
CA SER A 139 13.57 0.37 6.98
C SER A 139 12.99 1.72 6.61
N ILE A 140 12.42 2.40 7.60
CA ILE A 140 12.18 3.84 7.55
C ILE A 140 13.43 4.46 8.15
N SER A 141 14.55 4.47 7.41
CA SER A 141 15.83 4.82 8.00
C SER A 141 15.73 6.19 8.71
N VAL A 142 16.30 6.26 9.92
CA VAL A 142 16.44 7.52 10.69
C VAL A 142 16.95 8.65 9.80
N ASN A 143 17.82 8.33 8.83
CA ASN A 143 18.32 9.26 7.84
C ASN A 143 17.22 9.84 6.95
N ARG A 144 16.24 9.02 6.53
CA ARG A 144 15.14 9.51 5.66
C ARG A 144 14.13 10.37 6.41
N LEU A 145 13.85 10.03 7.66
CA LEU A 145 13.02 10.88 8.52
C LEU A 145 13.69 12.23 8.72
N ARG A 146 15.01 12.23 8.97
CA ARG A 146 15.79 13.46 9.04
C ARG A 146 15.81 14.22 7.72
N ASP A 147 15.99 13.53 6.58
CA ASP A 147 15.92 14.15 5.26
C ASP A 147 14.56 14.80 4.99
N MET A 148 13.46 14.21 5.49
CA MET A 148 12.12 14.80 5.41
C MET A 148 12.04 16.08 6.26
N GLU A 149 12.55 16.06 7.49
CA GLU A 149 12.58 17.23 8.37
C GLU A 149 13.38 18.38 7.78
N GLU A 150 14.60 18.09 7.32
CA GLU A 150 15.49 19.10 6.71
C GLU A 150 14.91 19.72 5.45
N ASN A 151 14.04 18.99 4.73
CA ASN A 151 13.43 19.45 3.49
C ASN A 151 11.93 19.76 3.62
N ILE A 152 11.42 19.97 4.83
CA ILE A 152 9.99 20.19 5.10
C ILE A 152 9.42 21.40 4.36
N HIS A 153 10.25 22.38 4.03
CA HIS A 153 9.89 23.59 3.29
C HIS A 153 10.06 23.45 1.76
N ASP A 154 10.62 22.34 1.28
CA ASP A 154 10.78 22.05 -0.14
C ASP A 154 9.82 20.92 -0.55
N ARG A 155 8.62 21.30 -0.97
CA ARG A 155 7.53 20.38 -1.34
C ARG A 155 7.99 19.33 -2.37
N GLU A 156 8.76 19.72 -3.38
CA GLU A 156 9.17 18.81 -4.45
C GLU A 156 10.24 17.81 -3.99
N LYS A 157 11.16 18.22 -3.13
CA LYS A 157 12.10 17.30 -2.48
C LYS A 157 11.38 16.37 -1.53
N LEU A 158 10.48 16.90 -0.71
CA LEU A 158 9.72 16.13 0.26
C LEU A 158 8.89 15.03 -0.40
N LYS A 159 8.18 15.33 -1.49
CA LYS A 159 7.49 14.34 -2.32
C LYS A 159 8.42 13.22 -2.78
N LYS A 160 9.61 13.56 -3.28
CA LYS A 160 10.60 12.56 -3.74
C LYS A 160 11.10 11.69 -2.59
N ILE A 161 11.31 12.25 -1.40
CA ILE A 161 11.76 11.50 -0.23
C ILE A 161 10.67 10.54 0.24
N VAL A 162 9.42 11.02 0.37
CA VAL A 162 8.25 10.20 0.76
C VAL A 162 8.04 9.04 -0.22
N SER A 163 8.03 9.32 -1.52
CA SER A 163 7.90 8.29 -2.55
C SER A 163 9.00 7.23 -2.44
N LYS A 164 10.27 7.66 -2.32
CA LYS A 164 11.40 6.73 -2.13
C LYS A 164 11.27 5.91 -0.85
N THR A 165 10.77 6.50 0.23
CA THR A 165 10.57 5.80 1.50
C THR A 165 9.54 4.70 1.38
N PHE A 166 8.42 4.97 0.70
CA PHE A 166 7.41 3.98 0.41
C PHE A 166 7.98 2.78 -0.37
N PHE A 167 8.65 3.02 -1.49
CA PHE A 167 9.25 1.95 -2.30
C PHE A 167 10.34 1.14 -1.58
N HIS A 168 11.00 1.70 -0.56
CA HIS A 168 11.99 0.94 0.21
C HIS A 168 11.37 0.10 1.34
N SER A 169 10.09 0.27 1.64
CA SER A 169 9.36 -0.64 2.55
C SER A 169 9.25 -2.07 2.00
N ASP A 170 9.52 -2.26 0.68
CA ASP A 170 9.75 -3.57 0.04
C ASP A 170 10.81 -4.43 0.77
N ALA A 171 11.83 -3.83 1.37
CA ALA A 171 12.83 -4.54 2.16
C ALA A 171 12.21 -5.24 3.38
N LEU A 172 11.23 -4.61 4.05
CA LEU A 172 10.50 -5.19 5.18
C LEU A 172 9.64 -6.38 4.78
N LEU A 173 9.02 -6.30 3.61
CA LEU A 173 8.19 -7.39 3.08
C LEU A 173 9.03 -8.64 2.75
N LYS A 174 10.34 -8.48 2.52
CA LYS A 174 11.27 -9.58 2.24
C LYS A 174 11.78 -10.25 3.51
N GLU A 175 11.75 -9.57 4.65
CA GLU A 175 12.09 -10.17 5.94
C GLU A 175 10.90 -10.92 6.52
N SER A 176 11.00 -12.25 6.59
CA SER A 176 9.89 -13.11 7.02
C SER A 176 9.36 -12.79 8.42
N SER A 177 10.21 -12.34 9.34
CA SER A 177 9.82 -11.98 10.72
C SER A 177 9.08 -10.64 10.82
N ARG A 178 9.32 -9.69 9.92
CA ARG A 178 8.70 -8.35 9.91
C ARG A 178 7.56 -8.21 8.90
N ARG A 179 7.35 -9.24 8.10
CA ARG A 179 6.34 -9.22 7.04
C ARG A 179 4.92 -8.95 7.54
N PRO A 180 4.43 -9.54 8.65
CA PRO A 180 3.11 -9.18 9.19
C PRO A 180 2.99 -7.69 9.53
N THR A 181 3.98 -7.12 10.20
CA THR A 181 4.03 -5.70 10.53
C THR A 181 3.99 -4.83 9.28
N ALA A 182 4.80 -5.15 8.27
CA ALA A 182 4.84 -4.40 7.02
C ALA A 182 3.50 -4.44 6.27
N VAL A 183 2.83 -5.59 6.23
CA VAL A 183 1.51 -5.71 5.58
C VAL A 183 0.44 -4.92 6.34
N MET A 184 0.48 -4.88 7.67
CA MET A 184 -0.42 -4.05 8.47
C MET A 184 -0.17 -2.55 8.21
N VAL A 185 1.06 -2.10 8.09
CA VAL A 185 1.38 -0.71 7.71
C VAL A 185 0.77 -0.37 6.35
N VAL A 186 0.95 -1.23 5.35
CA VAL A 186 0.38 -1.06 4.01
C VAL A 186 -1.15 -1.01 4.05
N THR A 187 -1.78 -1.88 4.85
CA THR A 187 -3.24 -1.89 5.02
C THR A 187 -3.74 -0.58 5.64
N GLY A 188 -3.06 -0.08 6.67
CA GLY A 188 -3.39 1.21 7.28
C GLY A 188 -3.28 2.38 6.31
N MET A 189 -2.21 2.41 5.48
CA MET A 189 -2.04 3.40 4.42
C MET A 189 -3.19 3.37 3.41
N TRP A 190 -3.57 2.17 2.97
CA TRP A 190 -4.62 1.99 1.98
C TRP A 190 -5.98 2.42 2.52
N ILE A 191 -6.33 2.01 3.75
CA ILE A 191 -7.59 2.39 4.41
C ILE A 191 -7.69 3.90 4.58
N GLU A 192 -6.64 4.58 5.09
CA GLU A 192 -6.68 6.03 5.30
C GLU A 192 -6.77 6.80 3.98
N SER A 193 -6.04 6.36 2.96
CA SER A 193 -6.12 6.98 1.63
C SER A 193 -7.53 6.88 1.02
N LEU A 194 -8.20 5.73 1.18
CA LEU A 194 -9.59 5.55 0.79
C LEU A 194 -10.53 6.40 1.64
N TYR A 195 -10.32 6.42 2.96
CA TYR A 195 -11.13 7.24 3.86
C TYR A 195 -11.08 8.71 3.47
N ILE A 196 -9.90 9.28 3.24
CA ILE A 196 -9.75 10.67 2.78
C ILE A 196 -10.54 10.90 1.49
N ALA A 197 -10.38 10.03 0.49
CA ALA A 197 -11.07 10.16 -0.79
C ALA A 197 -12.61 10.06 -0.64
N THR A 198 -13.10 9.16 0.21
CA THR A 198 -14.55 8.99 0.46
C THR A 198 -15.16 10.16 1.20
N GLN A 199 -14.46 10.72 2.21
CA GLN A 199 -14.94 11.90 2.91
C GLN A 199 -15.05 13.11 1.99
N LEU A 200 -14.07 13.29 1.11
CA LEU A 200 -14.03 14.41 0.15
C LEU A 200 -15.02 14.23 -1.03
N SER A 201 -15.46 13.00 -1.31
CA SER A 201 -16.56 12.74 -2.25
C SER A 201 -17.94 12.93 -1.62
N GLU A 202 -18.01 13.15 -0.30
CA GLU A 202 -19.25 13.23 0.50
C GLU A 202 -20.18 12.02 0.30
N GLY A 203 -19.62 10.85 -0.04
CA GLY A 203 -20.36 9.61 -0.29
C GLY A 203 -21.34 9.68 -1.47
N LYS A 204 -21.17 10.63 -2.40
CA LYS A 204 -22.03 10.84 -3.56
C LYS A 204 -21.25 10.70 -4.85
N THR A 205 -21.70 9.81 -5.72
CA THR A 205 -21.02 9.50 -6.99
C THR A 205 -20.93 10.71 -7.94
N GLY A 206 -21.92 11.57 -7.93
CA GLY A 206 -21.99 12.75 -8.80
C GLY A 206 -21.26 14.00 -8.25
N LYS A 207 -20.89 14.02 -6.97
CA LYS A 207 -20.27 15.22 -6.35
C LYS A 207 -18.84 15.43 -6.86
N ASN A 208 -18.06 14.37 -6.89
CA ASN A 208 -16.71 14.37 -7.45
C ASN A 208 -16.45 13.05 -8.20
N PRO A 209 -16.75 12.99 -9.50
CA PRO A 209 -16.61 11.77 -10.29
C PRO A 209 -15.19 11.20 -10.31
N SER A 210 -14.16 12.05 -10.23
CA SER A 210 -12.76 11.62 -10.20
C SER A 210 -12.43 10.87 -8.91
N LEU A 211 -12.89 11.34 -7.75
CA LEU A 211 -12.72 10.66 -6.48
C LEU A 211 -13.55 9.38 -6.42
N THR A 212 -14.81 9.43 -6.87
CA THR A 212 -15.65 8.23 -6.95
C THR A 212 -14.99 7.14 -7.79
N ARG A 213 -14.49 7.49 -8.96
CA ARG A 213 -13.73 6.57 -9.82
C ARG A 213 -12.53 5.99 -9.10
N CYS A 214 -11.71 6.85 -8.50
CA CYS A 214 -10.54 6.43 -7.74
C CYS A 214 -10.90 5.39 -6.67
N VAL A 215 -11.93 5.66 -5.86
CA VAL A 215 -12.38 4.76 -4.80
C VAL A 215 -12.86 3.43 -5.36
N VAL A 216 -13.66 3.45 -6.43
CA VAL A 216 -14.19 2.22 -7.04
C VAL A 216 -13.08 1.37 -7.69
N GLU A 217 -12.12 1.99 -8.39
CA GLU A 217 -10.99 1.29 -9.00
C GLU A 217 -10.07 0.64 -7.96
N GLN A 218 -10.08 1.11 -6.71
CA GLN A 218 -9.35 0.45 -5.62
C GLN A 218 -9.88 -0.95 -5.27
N GLY A 219 -11.07 -1.33 -5.74
CA GLY A 219 -11.52 -2.71 -5.64
C GLY A 219 -10.65 -3.72 -6.41
N LEU A 220 -9.91 -3.28 -7.44
CA LEU A 220 -8.91 -4.12 -8.13
C LEU A 220 -7.68 -4.37 -7.23
N VAL A 221 -7.30 -3.34 -6.48
CA VAL A 221 -6.17 -3.37 -5.55
C VAL A 221 -6.52 -4.16 -4.28
N PHE A 222 -7.80 -4.16 -3.89
CA PHE A 222 -8.29 -4.91 -2.73
C PHE A 222 -8.02 -6.41 -2.83
N ASP A 223 -8.25 -7.01 -4.00
CA ASP A 223 -7.99 -8.44 -4.23
C ASP A 223 -6.50 -8.77 -4.02
N ASP A 224 -5.60 -7.90 -4.46
CA ASP A 224 -4.16 -8.03 -4.28
C ASP A 224 -3.77 -7.90 -2.79
N LEU A 225 -4.35 -6.93 -2.07
CA LEU A 225 -4.14 -6.75 -0.64
C LEU A 225 -4.59 -7.98 0.16
N VAL A 226 -5.78 -8.50 -0.13
CA VAL A 226 -6.31 -9.71 0.50
C VAL A 226 -5.43 -10.91 0.17
N GLY A 227 -4.94 -11.02 -1.06
CA GLY A 227 -3.98 -12.07 -1.46
C GLY A 227 -2.71 -12.03 -0.60
N MET A 228 -2.15 -10.84 -0.37
CA MET A 228 -0.96 -10.65 0.48
C MET A 228 -1.23 -11.00 1.95
N LEU A 229 -2.34 -10.53 2.52
CA LEU A 229 -2.76 -10.86 3.90
C LEU A 229 -2.98 -12.37 4.08
N SER A 230 -3.63 -13.02 3.11
CA SER A 230 -3.95 -14.45 3.16
C SER A 230 -2.73 -15.36 3.29
N THR A 231 -1.56 -14.91 2.78
CA THR A 231 -0.29 -15.66 2.95
C THR A 231 0.21 -15.67 4.41
N LEU A 232 -0.37 -14.84 5.28
CA LEU A 232 0.03 -14.62 6.67
C LEU A 232 -1.12 -14.87 7.66
N LYS A 233 -2.20 -15.50 7.23
CA LYS A 233 -3.45 -15.67 8.00
C LYS A 233 -3.29 -16.40 9.34
N GLU A 234 -2.20 -17.14 9.53
CA GLU A 234 -1.88 -17.83 10.79
C GLU A 234 -1.40 -16.84 11.89
N ASN A 235 -1.10 -15.60 11.53
CA ASN A 235 -0.81 -14.53 12.48
C ASN A 235 -2.13 -13.93 12.95
N GLU A 236 -2.35 -13.87 14.27
CA GLU A 236 -3.61 -13.40 14.88
C GLU A 236 -3.93 -11.95 14.53
N ASP A 237 -2.94 -11.08 14.45
CA ASP A 237 -3.14 -9.67 14.07
C ASP A 237 -3.56 -9.54 12.61
N ILE A 238 -2.99 -10.37 11.73
CA ILE A 238 -3.39 -10.42 10.30
C ILE A 238 -4.80 -11.00 10.16
N ALA A 239 -5.13 -12.06 10.89
CA ALA A 239 -6.48 -12.64 10.88
C ALA A 239 -7.53 -11.60 11.30
N TYR A 240 -7.25 -10.82 12.36
CA TYR A 240 -8.09 -9.71 12.78
C TYR A 240 -8.27 -8.66 11.66
N VAL A 241 -7.17 -8.22 11.03
CA VAL A 241 -7.23 -7.24 9.94
C VAL A 241 -8.07 -7.75 8.78
N MET A 242 -7.90 -9.02 8.39
CA MET A 242 -8.68 -9.66 7.32
C MET A 242 -10.18 -9.70 7.64
N GLU A 243 -10.53 -10.04 8.88
CA GLU A 243 -11.92 -10.02 9.35
C GLU A 243 -12.53 -8.63 9.18
N LYS A 244 -11.84 -7.60 9.67
CA LYS A 244 -12.33 -6.21 9.61
C LYS A 244 -12.52 -5.67 8.20
N ILE A 245 -11.58 -5.92 7.30
CA ILE A 245 -11.68 -5.41 5.92
C ILE A 245 -12.62 -6.23 5.03
N SER A 246 -13.11 -7.40 5.48
CA SER A 246 -13.96 -8.28 4.66
C SER A 246 -15.23 -7.60 4.16
N VAL A 247 -15.84 -6.73 4.97
CA VAL A 247 -17.04 -5.96 4.62
C VAL A 247 -16.80 -5.05 3.40
N ILE A 248 -15.61 -4.47 3.29
CA ILE A 248 -15.22 -3.64 2.14
C ILE A 248 -15.19 -4.50 0.86
N GLY A 249 -14.72 -5.76 0.98
CA GLY A 249 -14.72 -6.70 -0.14
C GLY A 249 -16.13 -7.06 -0.62
N GLU A 250 -17.07 -7.22 0.32
CA GLU A 250 -18.49 -7.44 -0.02
C GLU A 250 -19.07 -6.25 -0.79
N ASP A 251 -18.75 -5.03 -0.40
CA ASP A 251 -19.23 -3.83 -1.07
C ASP A 251 -18.60 -3.66 -2.45
N TYR A 252 -17.30 -3.93 -2.62
CA TYR A 252 -16.70 -3.99 -3.95
C TYR A 252 -17.34 -5.07 -4.83
N GLY A 253 -17.75 -6.20 -4.26
CA GLY A 253 -18.51 -7.24 -4.94
C GLY A 253 -19.85 -6.73 -5.46
N LYS A 254 -20.60 -5.97 -4.65
CA LYS A 254 -21.87 -5.33 -5.05
C LYS A 254 -21.66 -4.29 -6.14
N ILE A 255 -20.65 -3.43 -6.02
CA ILE A 255 -20.30 -2.42 -7.04
C ILE A 255 -19.93 -3.11 -8.36
N LYS A 256 -19.08 -4.13 -8.31
CA LYS A 256 -18.67 -4.91 -9.48
C LYS A 256 -19.86 -5.55 -10.19
N ALA A 257 -20.80 -6.11 -9.43
CA ALA A 257 -22.03 -6.67 -9.97
C ALA A 257 -22.90 -5.59 -10.64
N ALA A 258 -23.08 -4.43 -10.01
CA ALA A 258 -23.83 -3.29 -10.56
C ALA A 258 -23.21 -2.75 -11.86
N LEU A 259 -21.91 -2.87 -12.02
CA LEU A 259 -21.13 -2.42 -13.19
C LEU A 259 -20.95 -3.51 -14.27
N GLY A 260 -21.71 -4.59 -14.19
CA GLY A 260 -21.66 -5.65 -15.21
C GLY A 260 -20.43 -6.57 -15.10
N GLY A 261 -19.80 -6.66 -13.93
CA GLY A 261 -18.73 -7.61 -13.64
C GLY A 261 -17.31 -7.05 -13.76
N SER A 262 -17.13 -5.76 -14.05
CA SER A 262 -15.81 -5.13 -14.15
C SER A 262 -15.74 -3.86 -13.29
N LEU A 263 -14.59 -3.63 -12.66
CA LEU A 263 -14.25 -2.36 -12.00
C LEU A 263 -13.32 -1.48 -12.87
N VAL A 264 -13.05 -1.91 -14.11
CA VAL A 264 -12.27 -1.14 -15.08
C VAL A 264 -13.23 -0.32 -15.96
N PHE A 265 -12.99 0.97 -16.04
CA PHE A 265 -13.85 1.91 -16.78
C PHE A 265 -13.16 2.42 -18.03
N THR A 266 -13.87 2.38 -19.15
CA THR A 266 -13.43 2.92 -20.44
C THR A 266 -14.15 4.22 -20.82
N GLY A 267 -15.10 4.70 -20.01
CA GLY A 267 -15.94 5.87 -20.26
C GLY A 267 -15.82 6.96 -19.18
N GLU A 268 -16.44 8.12 -19.44
CA GLU A 268 -16.43 9.27 -18.52
C GLU A 268 -17.42 9.13 -17.35
N SER A 269 -18.51 8.36 -17.53
CA SER A 269 -19.56 8.24 -16.51
C SER A 269 -19.44 6.92 -15.75
N LEU A 270 -19.39 7.04 -14.42
CA LEU A 270 -19.50 5.92 -13.50
C LEU A 270 -20.96 5.77 -13.08
N ASN A 271 -21.63 4.73 -13.55
CA ASN A 271 -23.02 4.47 -13.19
C ASN A 271 -23.09 3.51 -11.98
N VAL A 272 -22.69 4.02 -10.82
CA VAL A 272 -22.84 3.33 -9.53
C VAL A 272 -23.95 4.04 -8.75
N ASP A 273 -24.86 3.26 -8.19
CA ASP A 273 -25.92 3.77 -7.32
C ASP A 273 -25.33 4.43 -6.07
N ASP A 274 -25.82 5.63 -5.73
CA ASP A 274 -25.33 6.39 -4.57
C ASP A 274 -25.46 5.60 -3.26
N ALA A 275 -26.49 4.78 -3.09
CA ALA A 275 -26.66 3.99 -1.88
C ALA A 275 -25.61 2.89 -1.74
N ILE A 276 -25.24 2.23 -2.85
CA ILE A 276 -24.18 1.22 -2.87
C ILE A 276 -22.81 1.89 -2.58
N PHE A 277 -22.55 3.04 -3.21
CA PHE A 277 -21.31 3.78 -2.97
C PHE A 277 -21.23 4.31 -1.53
N GLN A 278 -22.34 4.82 -0.99
CA GLN A 278 -22.43 5.29 0.39
C GLN A 278 -22.20 4.16 1.41
N ALA A 279 -22.68 2.94 1.12
CA ALA A 279 -22.40 1.78 1.97
C ALA A 279 -20.89 1.52 2.04
N LEU A 280 -20.20 1.46 0.90
CA LEU A 280 -18.74 1.34 0.86
C LEU A 280 -18.04 2.44 1.66
N CYS A 281 -18.47 3.71 1.50
CA CYS A 281 -17.88 4.84 2.25
C CYS A 281 -18.08 4.69 3.77
N ASN A 282 -19.24 4.22 4.21
CA ASN A 282 -19.53 4.00 5.63
C ASN A 282 -18.70 2.86 6.19
N ASP A 283 -18.52 1.78 5.44
CA ASP A 283 -17.76 0.61 5.88
C ASP A 283 -16.25 0.89 5.89
N ILE A 284 -15.72 1.65 4.93
CA ILE A 284 -14.34 2.17 4.97
C ILE A 284 -14.14 3.02 6.25
N LYS A 285 -15.09 3.92 6.55
CA LYS A 285 -15.03 4.74 7.76
C LYS A 285 -15.07 3.87 9.02
N ALA A 286 -15.95 2.89 9.10
CA ALA A 286 -16.08 2.00 10.24
C ALA A 286 -14.80 1.18 10.49
N VAL A 287 -14.20 0.63 9.44
CA VAL A 287 -12.91 -0.08 9.52
C VAL A 287 -11.78 0.85 9.97
N ARG A 288 -11.72 2.06 9.40
CA ARG A 288 -10.74 3.06 9.81
C ARG A 288 -10.91 3.45 11.28
N ASP A 289 -12.13 3.67 11.74
CA ASP A 289 -12.43 4.01 13.13
C ASP A 289 -12.04 2.87 14.08
N ASP A 290 -12.25 1.61 13.68
CA ASP A 290 -11.80 0.42 14.44
C ASP A 290 -10.26 0.38 14.54
N PHE A 291 -9.54 0.62 13.45
CA PHE A 291 -8.07 0.61 13.44
C PHE A 291 -7.44 1.74 14.27
N THR A 292 -8.18 2.82 14.49
CA THR A 292 -7.72 3.98 15.28
C THR A 292 -8.21 3.96 16.72
N GLN A 293 -8.92 2.90 17.17
CA GLN A 293 -9.31 2.76 18.56
C GLN A 293 -8.09 2.50 19.46
N LEU A 294 -8.17 3.06 20.65
CA LEU A 294 -7.19 2.84 21.70
C LEU A 294 -7.71 1.71 22.59
N PHE A 295 -6.97 0.60 22.63
CA PHE A 295 -7.23 -0.53 23.53
C PHE A 295 -6.26 -0.51 24.70
#